data_cd74129583efcf084283a7a1a94b765e
#
_entry.id   cd74129583efcf084283a7a1a94b765e
#
_cell.length_a   1.000
_cell.length_b   1.000
_cell.length_c   1.000
_cell.angle_alpha   90.00
_cell.angle_beta   90.00
_cell.angle_gamma   90.00
#
_symmetry.space_group_name_H-M   'P 1'
#
loop_
_entity.id
_entity.type
_entity.pdbx_description
1 polymer ?
#
loop_
_entity_poly.entity_id
_entity_poly.type
_entity_poly.pdbx_seq_one_letter_code
_entity_poly.pdbx_strand_id
1 'polypeptide(L)'
;MRHSKAEKAKTHQRIVAIASKRFREKGLAGIGIADLMKEAGLTVGGFYKHFDSRDALVAEAVDRALELWKRQVDAAASGGPPVTYESLVDEYLSEAHRNHPGTGCPIGALAGDLARGDKRTRALVSRKIRDNIELLATLIRNANETDSDSARSQALLTYCALVGAIGMARAVSDEELSREILKTVAQRLKHPAS
;
A
#
# COMPACT_ATOMS: atom_id res chain seq x y z
N MET A 1 -30.75 15.26 -17.87
CA MET A 1 -30.55 13.79 -17.86
C MET A 1 -30.27 13.32 -16.44
N ARG A 2 -31.10 12.44 -15.89
CA ARG A 2 -30.93 11.86 -14.55
C ARG A 2 -29.92 10.72 -14.68
N HIS A 3 -28.66 10.93 -14.27
CA HIS A 3 -27.68 9.86 -14.24
C HIS A 3 -28.23 8.67 -13.44
N SER A 4 -28.13 7.47 -14.01
CA SER A 4 -28.58 6.27 -13.32
C SER A 4 -27.78 6.04 -12.03
N LYS A 5 -28.35 5.39 -11.03
CA LYS A 5 -27.64 5.04 -9.77
C LYS A 5 -26.33 4.26 -10.06
N ALA A 6 -26.35 3.42 -11.08
CA ALA A 6 -25.18 2.67 -11.55
C ALA A 6 -24.09 3.57 -12.12
N GLU A 7 -24.45 4.61 -12.88
CA GLU A 7 -23.50 5.56 -13.47
C GLU A 7 -22.84 6.44 -12.41
N LYS A 8 -23.61 6.85 -11.39
CA LYS A 8 -23.07 7.55 -10.23
C LYS A 8 -22.06 6.69 -9.47
N ALA A 9 -22.36 5.40 -9.23
CA ALA A 9 -21.46 4.47 -8.57
C ALA A 9 -20.18 4.24 -9.40
N LYS A 10 -20.27 4.07 -10.72
CA LYS A 10 -19.12 3.94 -11.63
C LYS A 10 -18.22 5.18 -11.59
N THR A 11 -18.81 6.36 -11.57
CA THR A 11 -18.08 7.63 -11.47
C THR A 11 -17.37 7.74 -10.11
N HIS A 12 -18.05 7.42 -9.01
CA HIS A 12 -17.47 7.39 -7.68
C HIS A 12 -16.23 6.47 -7.63
N GLN A 13 -16.35 5.23 -8.12
CA GLN A 13 -15.25 4.28 -8.16
C GLN A 13 -14.06 4.76 -9.02
N ARG A 14 -14.33 5.48 -10.11
CA ARG A 14 -13.29 6.10 -10.94
C ARG A 14 -12.52 7.16 -10.17
N ILE A 15 -13.19 8.04 -9.43
CA ILE A 15 -12.54 9.07 -8.61
C ILE A 15 -11.67 8.40 -7.53
N VAL A 16 -12.20 7.40 -6.82
CA VAL A 16 -11.45 6.64 -5.81
C VAL A 16 -10.22 5.96 -6.42
N ALA A 17 -10.31 5.40 -7.62
CA ALA A 17 -9.19 4.77 -8.29
C ALA A 17 -8.07 5.75 -8.65
N ILE A 18 -8.43 6.92 -9.18
CA ILE A 18 -7.49 8.01 -9.48
C ILE A 18 -6.84 8.50 -8.19
N ALA A 19 -7.64 8.83 -7.17
CA ALA A 19 -7.13 9.29 -5.89
C ALA A 19 -6.19 8.28 -5.23
N SER A 20 -6.56 6.99 -5.25
CA SER A 20 -5.73 5.90 -4.73
C SER A 20 -4.34 5.86 -5.36
N LYS A 21 -4.24 6.05 -6.67
CA LYS A 21 -2.97 6.11 -7.38
C LYS A 21 -2.21 7.40 -7.08
N ARG A 22 -2.86 8.56 -7.25
CA ARG A 22 -2.22 9.87 -7.16
C ARG A 22 -1.75 10.23 -5.76
N PHE A 23 -2.48 9.83 -4.71
CA PHE A 23 -2.02 10.02 -3.35
C PHE A 23 -0.70 9.26 -3.07
N ARG A 24 -0.56 8.03 -3.57
CA ARG A 24 0.68 7.28 -3.42
C ARG A 24 1.85 7.86 -4.21
N GLU A 25 1.59 8.51 -5.34
CA GLU A 25 2.62 9.15 -6.18
C GLU A 25 3.07 10.49 -5.62
N LYS A 26 2.16 11.27 -5.05
CA LYS A 26 2.38 12.70 -4.71
C LYS A 26 2.26 13.03 -3.23
N GLY A 27 1.90 12.06 -2.39
CA GLY A 27 1.50 12.31 -1.00
C GLY A 27 0.08 12.88 -0.90
N LEU A 28 -0.49 12.85 0.31
CA LEU A 28 -1.86 13.36 0.51
C LEU A 28 -1.95 14.87 0.26
N ALA A 29 -0.94 15.65 0.62
CA ALA A 29 -0.91 17.10 0.39
C ALA A 29 -0.53 17.49 -1.04
N GLY A 30 0.15 16.61 -1.78
CA GLY A 30 0.74 16.91 -3.09
C GLY A 30 -0.25 16.97 -4.25
N ILE A 31 -1.56 16.67 -4.02
CA ILE A 31 -2.59 16.79 -5.05
C ILE A 31 -3.92 17.29 -4.47
N GLY A 32 -4.51 18.28 -5.12
CA GLY A 32 -5.78 18.88 -4.74
C GLY A 32 -7.01 18.15 -5.31
N ILE A 33 -8.19 18.45 -4.73
CA ILE A 33 -9.48 17.95 -5.24
C ILE A 33 -9.69 18.38 -6.69
N ALA A 34 -9.29 19.61 -7.05
CA ALA A 34 -9.45 20.13 -8.40
C ALA A 34 -8.75 19.26 -9.44
N ASP A 35 -7.50 18.88 -9.16
CA ASP A 35 -6.70 18.06 -10.08
C ASP A 35 -7.26 16.63 -10.20
N LEU A 36 -7.67 16.04 -9.08
CA LEU A 36 -8.31 14.70 -9.08
C LEU A 36 -9.61 14.70 -9.88
N MET A 37 -10.45 15.71 -9.71
CA MET A 37 -11.70 15.84 -10.44
C MET A 37 -11.46 16.09 -11.93
N LYS A 38 -10.50 16.95 -12.27
CA LYS A 38 -10.09 17.18 -13.67
C LYS A 38 -9.61 15.90 -14.33
N GLU A 39 -8.78 15.11 -13.66
CA GLU A 39 -8.31 13.82 -14.18
C GLU A 39 -9.46 12.80 -14.32
N ALA A 40 -10.48 12.89 -13.46
CA ALA A 40 -11.70 12.10 -13.58
C ALA A 40 -12.65 12.61 -14.69
N GLY A 41 -12.31 13.68 -15.42
CA GLY A 41 -13.17 14.30 -16.43
C GLY A 41 -14.40 15.00 -15.84
N LEU A 42 -14.27 15.56 -14.63
CA LEU A 42 -15.36 16.15 -13.86
C LEU A 42 -15.01 17.58 -13.39
N THR A 43 -16.04 18.36 -13.06
CA THR A 43 -15.87 19.66 -12.42
C THR A 43 -15.67 19.51 -10.91
N VAL A 44 -14.98 20.46 -10.29
CA VAL A 44 -14.77 20.50 -8.82
C VAL A 44 -16.09 20.49 -8.06
N GLY A 45 -17.12 21.20 -8.54
CA GLY A 45 -18.46 21.23 -7.93
C GLY A 45 -19.17 19.86 -7.90
N GLY A 46 -18.71 18.92 -8.72
CA GLY A 46 -19.21 17.53 -8.70
C GLY A 46 -18.69 16.70 -7.52
N PHE A 47 -17.62 17.14 -6.86
CA PHE A 47 -16.98 16.38 -5.77
C PHE A 47 -17.96 16.05 -4.64
N TYR A 48 -18.65 17.04 -4.12
CA TYR A 48 -19.59 16.90 -2.99
C TYR A 48 -20.85 16.08 -3.31
N LYS A 49 -21.06 15.68 -4.59
CA LYS A 49 -22.09 14.69 -4.96
C LYS A 49 -21.64 13.27 -4.67
N HIS A 50 -20.35 13.06 -4.45
CA HIS A 50 -19.72 11.74 -4.26
C HIS A 50 -19.11 11.55 -2.89
N PHE A 51 -18.56 12.60 -2.28
CA PHE A 51 -17.84 12.54 -1.00
C PHE A 51 -18.24 13.70 -0.10
N ASP A 52 -18.45 13.41 1.18
CA ASP A 52 -18.80 14.42 2.20
C ASP A 52 -17.61 15.32 2.55
N SER A 53 -16.39 14.80 2.41
CA SER A 53 -15.15 15.50 2.69
C SER A 53 -13.97 14.94 1.90
N ARG A 54 -12.86 15.66 1.90
CA ARG A 54 -11.58 15.17 1.37
C ARG A 54 -11.10 13.95 2.16
N ASP A 55 -11.28 13.92 3.47
CA ASP A 55 -10.87 12.81 4.33
C ASP A 55 -11.68 11.54 4.04
N ALA A 56 -12.97 11.68 3.67
CA ALA A 56 -13.77 10.55 3.20
C ALA A 56 -13.19 9.94 1.91
N LEU A 57 -12.78 10.77 0.93
CA LEU A 57 -12.07 10.28 -0.26
C LEU A 57 -10.73 9.62 0.09
N VAL A 58 -9.95 10.22 0.99
CA VAL A 58 -8.66 9.65 1.44
C VAL A 58 -8.87 8.27 2.04
N ALA A 59 -9.85 8.11 2.94
CA ALA A 59 -10.14 6.82 3.56
C ALA A 59 -10.50 5.74 2.53
N GLU A 60 -11.37 6.06 1.56
CA GLU A 60 -11.75 5.12 0.49
C GLU A 60 -10.58 4.83 -0.47
N ALA A 61 -9.77 5.82 -0.80
CA ALA A 61 -8.61 5.66 -1.67
C ALA A 61 -7.53 4.77 -1.04
N VAL A 62 -7.30 4.92 0.27
CA VAL A 62 -6.37 4.09 1.05
C VAL A 62 -6.91 2.67 1.19
N ASP A 63 -8.19 2.51 1.53
CA ASP A 63 -8.83 1.18 1.62
C ASP A 63 -8.71 0.41 0.30
N ARG A 64 -9.05 1.07 -0.82
CA ARG A 64 -8.89 0.49 -2.16
C ARG A 64 -7.44 0.04 -2.44
N ALA A 65 -6.45 0.86 -2.07
CA ALA A 65 -5.04 0.53 -2.30
C ALA A 65 -4.61 -0.72 -1.50
N LEU A 66 -5.05 -0.81 -0.25
CA LEU A 66 -4.77 -1.94 0.64
C LEU A 66 -5.46 -3.23 0.15
N GLU A 67 -6.71 -3.12 -0.34
CA GLU A 67 -7.42 -4.27 -0.93
C GLU A 67 -6.76 -4.77 -2.23
N LEU A 68 -6.23 -3.87 -3.07
CA LEU A 68 -5.51 -4.28 -4.28
C LEU A 68 -4.26 -5.10 -3.94
N TRP A 69 -3.51 -4.69 -2.92
CA TRP A 69 -2.34 -5.45 -2.45
C TRP A 69 -2.73 -6.86 -1.99
N LYS A 70 -3.78 -6.96 -1.15
CA LYS A 70 -4.29 -8.25 -0.70
C LYS A 70 -4.69 -9.15 -1.88
N ARG A 71 -5.40 -8.60 -2.87
CA ARG A 71 -5.81 -9.36 -4.07
C ARG A 71 -4.64 -9.86 -4.91
N GLN A 72 -3.53 -9.13 -4.97
CA GLN A 72 -2.32 -9.59 -5.66
C GLN A 72 -1.74 -10.83 -4.97
N VAL A 73 -1.69 -10.83 -3.65
CA VAL A 73 -1.26 -11.98 -2.85
C VAL A 73 -2.23 -13.16 -3.00
N ASP A 74 -3.54 -12.92 -2.89
CA ASP A 74 -4.57 -13.96 -3.03
C ASP A 74 -4.60 -14.56 -4.45
N ALA A 75 -4.40 -13.74 -5.49
CA ALA A 75 -4.37 -14.20 -6.88
C ALA A 75 -3.14 -15.06 -7.17
N ALA A 76 -1.99 -14.72 -6.63
CA ALA A 76 -0.79 -15.54 -6.73
C ALA A 76 -0.98 -16.90 -6.03
N ALA A 77 -1.76 -16.94 -4.93
CA ALA A 77 -2.10 -18.19 -4.23
C ALA A 77 -3.12 -19.07 -4.98
N SER A 78 -3.92 -18.50 -5.91
CA SER A 78 -5.06 -19.20 -6.54
C SER A 78 -4.76 -19.84 -7.90
N GLY A 79 -3.58 -19.70 -8.47
CA GLY A 79 -3.29 -20.28 -9.81
C GLY A 79 -1.88 -20.02 -10.35
N GLY A 80 -1.04 -19.38 -9.56
CA GLY A 80 0.39 -19.20 -9.81
C GLY A 80 1.26 -20.03 -8.89
N PRO A 81 2.60 -19.91 -8.96
CA PRO A 81 3.48 -20.46 -7.96
C PRO A 81 3.08 -19.91 -6.57
N PRO A 82 3.14 -20.74 -5.51
CA PRO A 82 2.77 -20.30 -4.17
C PRO A 82 3.62 -19.09 -3.77
N VAL A 83 2.97 -18.09 -3.16
CA VAL A 83 3.68 -16.95 -2.58
C VAL A 83 4.47 -17.46 -1.38
N THR A 84 5.79 -17.42 -1.48
CA THR A 84 6.68 -17.72 -0.36
C THR A 84 7.09 -16.43 0.36
N TYR A 85 7.65 -16.58 1.55
CA TYR A 85 8.23 -15.46 2.28
C TYR A 85 9.30 -14.72 1.45
N GLU A 86 10.19 -15.48 0.82
CA GLU A 86 11.28 -14.95 -0.01
C GLU A 86 10.75 -14.19 -1.23
N SER A 87 9.79 -14.77 -1.94
CA SER A 87 9.20 -14.14 -3.13
C SER A 87 8.46 -12.84 -2.77
N LEU A 88 7.81 -12.78 -1.61
CA LEU A 88 7.16 -11.56 -1.12
C LEU A 88 8.20 -10.48 -0.78
N VAL A 89 9.30 -10.85 -0.11
CA VAL A 89 10.40 -9.92 0.21
C VAL A 89 11.03 -9.37 -1.07
N ASP A 90 11.34 -10.22 -2.05
CA ASP A 90 11.96 -9.81 -3.31
C ASP A 90 11.04 -8.91 -4.14
N GLU A 91 9.76 -9.24 -4.25
CA GLU A 91 8.77 -8.40 -4.95
C GLU A 91 8.61 -7.04 -4.25
N TYR A 92 8.51 -7.04 -2.91
CA TYR A 92 8.31 -5.81 -2.17
C TYR A 92 9.53 -4.88 -2.24
N LEU A 93 10.75 -5.40 -2.17
CA LEU A 93 12.02 -4.64 -2.22
C LEU A 93 12.60 -4.56 -3.64
N SER A 94 11.77 -4.73 -4.66
CA SER A 94 12.18 -4.58 -6.06
C SER A 94 12.30 -3.11 -6.49
N GLU A 95 13.16 -2.86 -7.47
CA GLU A 95 13.24 -1.54 -8.14
C GLU A 95 11.90 -1.18 -8.82
N ALA A 96 11.17 -2.16 -9.32
CA ALA A 96 9.86 -1.95 -9.90
C ALA A 96 8.88 -1.37 -8.87
N HIS A 97 8.82 -1.92 -7.65
CA HIS A 97 7.99 -1.37 -6.58
C HIS A 97 8.48 0.00 -6.11
N ARG A 98 9.80 0.21 -6.03
CA ARG A 98 10.38 1.52 -5.71
C ARG A 98 9.94 2.59 -6.69
N ASN A 99 10.04 2.31 -7.99
CA ASN A 99 9.83 3.29 -9.07
C ASN A 99 8.35 3.55 -9.38
N HIS A 100 7.43 2.67 -8.95
CA HIS A 100 6.01 2.77 -9.22
C HIS A 100 5.16 2.87 -7.94
N PRO A 101 5.31 3.95 -7.13
CA PRO A 101 4.57 4.09 -5.87
C PRO A 101 3.05 4.05 -6.07
N GLY A 102 2.54 4.54 -7.21
CA GLY A 102 1.11 4.59 -7.53
C GLY A 102 0.43 3.22 -7.62
N THR A 103 1.19 2.14 -7.78
CA THR A 103 0.67 0.74 -7.78
C THR A 103 1.16 -0.07 -6.59
N GLY A 104 2.15 0.44 -5.84
CA GLY A 104 2.77 -0.22 -4.70
C GLY A 104 1.98 -0.14 -3.40
N CYS A 105 2.62 -0.59 -2.32
CA CYS A 105 2.05 -0.57 -0.97
C CYS A 105 1.71 0.86 -0.50
N PRO A 106 0.47 1.14 -0.10
CA PRO A 106 0.08 2.47 0.37
C PRO A 106 0.75 2.87 1.70
N ILE A 107 1.09 1.92 2.55
CA ILE A 107 1.81 2.21 3.80
C ILE A 107 3.24 2.64 3.49
N GLY A 108 3.93 1.94 2.57
CA GLY A 108 5.27 2.33 2.13
C GLY A 108 5.34 3.67 1.38
N ALA A 109 4.21 4.16 0.88
CA ALA A 109 4.12 5.46 0.20
C ALA A 109 3.63 6.60 1.11
N LEU A 110 2.77 6.30 2.11
CA LEU A 110 1.96 7.30 2.81
C LEU A 110 2.05 7.21 4.34
N ALA A 111 2.94 6.40 4.93
CA ALA A 111 2.99 6.19 6.39
C ALA A 111 3.03 7.51 7.18
N GLY A 112 3.86 8.46 6.77
CA GLY A 112 3.98 9.78 7.39
C GLY A 112 2.69 10.63 7.28
N ASP A 113 1.99 10.56 6.16
CA ASP A 113 0.71 11.26 5.96
C ASP A 113 -0.41 10.62 6.78
N LEU A 114 -0.46 9.28 6.76
CA LEU A 114 -1.48 8.49 7.46
C LEU A 114 -1.35 8.62 9.00
N ALA A 115 -0.15 8.82 9.52
CA ALA A 115 0.08 9.10 10.93
C ALA A 115 -0.61 10.40 11.41
N ARG A 116 -0.79 11.36 10.49
CA ARG A 116 -1.48 12.63 10.72
C ARG A 116 -2.95 12.61 10.28
N GLY A 117 -3.42 11.48 9.77
CA GLY A 117 -4.80 11.29 9.31
C GLY A 117 -5.82 11.27 10.45
N ASP A 118 -7.11 11.33 10.08
CA ASP A 118 -8.21 11.26 11.03
C ASP A 118 -8.29 9.90 11.74
N LYS A 119 -9.11 9.83 12.80
CA LYS A 119 -9.28 8.62 13.62
C LYS A 119 -9.82 7.43 12.80
N ARG A 120 -10.71 7.68 11.83
CA ARG A 120 -11.30 6.65 10.98
C ARG A 120 -10.26 6.03 10.04
N THR A 121 -9.50 6.87 9.35
CA THR A 121 -8.41 6.44 8.46
C THR A 121 -7.33 5.68 9.24
N ARG A 122 -6.91 6.18 10.41
CA ARG A 122 -5.94 5.48 11.26
C ARG A 122 -6.43 4.13 11.77
N ALA A 123 -7.72 4.01 12.12
CA ALA A 123 -8.33 2.73 12.53
C ALA A 123 -8.36 1.72 11.37
N LEU A 124 -8.68 2.16 10.16
CA LEU A 124 -8.61 1.35 8.94
C LEU A 124 -7.19 0.83 8.72
N VAL A 125 -6.20 1.73 8.71
CA VAL A 125 -4.79 1.39 8.54
C VAL A 125 -4.32 0.39 9.60
N SER A 126 -4.69 0.57 10.86
CA SER A 126 -4.32 -0.35 11.95
C SER A 126 -4.82 -1.77 11.72
N ARG A 127 -6.06 -1.93 11.23
CA ARG A 127 -6.59 -3.26 10.88
C ARG A 127 -5.77 -3.90 9.76
N LYS A 128 -5.54 -3.16 8.69
CA LYS A 128 -4.81 -3.68 7.51
C LYS A 128 -3.35 -4.00 7.81
N ILE A 129 -2.70 -3.24 8.68
CA ILE A 129 -1.34 -3.59 9.15
C ILE A 129 -1.37 -4.91 9.93
N ARG A 130 -2.37 -5.12 10.82
CA ARG A 130 -2.51 -6.41 11.51
C ARG A 130 -2.72 -7.56 10.51
N ASP A 131 -3.60 -7.41 9.53
CA ASP A 131 -3.86 -8.43 8.51
C ASP A 131 -2.58 -8.79 7.75
N ASN A 132 -1.76 -7.79 7.38
CA ASN A 132 -0.49 -8.00 6.71
C ASN A 132 0.55 -8.71 7.59
N ILE A 133 0.60 -8.38 8.88
CA ILE A 133 1.48 -9.05 9.85
C ILE A 133 1.06 -10.52 10.03
N GLU A 134 -0.24 -10.83 10.12
CA GLU A 134 -0.72 -12.20 10.22
C GLU A 134 -0.41 -13.03 8.96
N LEU A 135 -0.54 -12.41 7.77
CA LEU A 135 -0.13 -13.04 6.52
C LEU A 135 1.36 -13.39 6.53
N LEU A 136 2.22 -12.43 6.88
CA LEU A 136 3.67 -12.66 6.99
C LEU A 136 3.99 -13.74 8.03
N ALA A 137 3.35 -13.70 9.21
CA ALA A 137 3.54 -14.72 10.24
C ALA A 137 3.16 -16.11 9.75
N THR A 138 2.12 -16.21 8.93
CA THR A 138 1.70 -17.48 8.31
C THR A 138 2.75 -17.99 7.31
N LEU A 139 3.29 -17.11 6.46
CA LEU A 139 4.35 -17.49 5.51
C LEU A 139 5.63 -17.91 6.24
N ILE A 140 6.00 -17.22 7.32
CA ILE A 140 7.19 -17.57 8.13
C ILE A 140 7.01 -18.94 8.81
N ARG A 141 5.85 -19.22 9.41
CA ARG A 141 5.56 -20.52 10.01
C ARG A 141 5.68 -21.66 8.99
N ASN A 142 5.12 -21.45 7.82
CA ASN A 142 5.13 -22.46 6.76
C ASN A 142 6.54 -22.75 6.22
N ALA A 143 7.43 -21.74 6.26
CA ALA A 143 8.80 -21.88 5.78
C ALA A 143 9.76 -22.53 6.82
N ASN A 144 9.55 -22.26 8.12
CA ASN A 144 10.59 -22.51 9.15
C ASN A 144 10.12 -23.40 10.31
N GLU A 145 8.89 -23.93 10.29
CA GLU A 145 8.27 -24.70 11.42
C GLU A 145 8.36 -23.98 12.78
N THR A 146 8.31 -22.65 12.75
CA THR A 146 8.51 -21.76 13.91
C THR A 146 7.22 -21.65 14.73
N ASP A 147 7.34 -21.53 16.07
CA ASP A 147 6.19 -21.27 16.93
C ASP A 147 5.49 -19.94 16.61
N SER A 148 4.22 -19.80 17.04
CA SER A 148 3.36 -18.68 16.68
C SER A 148 3.87 -17.33 17.17
N ASP A 149 4.45 -17.25 18.37
CA ASP A 149 4.88 -15.98 18.97
C ASP A 149 6.18 -15.48 18.34
N SER A 150 7.09 -16.40 18.07
CA SER A 150 8.34 -16.13 17.36
C SER A 150 8.05 -15.68 15.90
N ALA A 151 7.17 -16.40 15.20
CA ALA A 151 6.77 -16.05 13.83
C ALA A 151 6.09 -14.66 13.78
N ARG A 152 5.26 -14.32 14.76
CA ARG A 152 4.64 -13.00 14.84
C ARG A 152 5.66 -11.89 15.10
N SER A 153 6.60 -12.10 15.99
CA SER A 153 7.69 -11.14 16.28
C SER A 153 8.54 -10.89 15.04
N GLN A 154 8.90 -11.96 14.33
CA GLN A 154 9.64 -11.86 13.06
C GLN A 154 8.82 -11.17 11.97
N ALA A 155 7.51 -11.43 11.87
CA ALA A 155 6.62 -10.76 10.94
C ALA A 155 6.52 -9.25 11.18
N LEU A 156 6.46 -8.82 12.44
CA LEU A 156 6.50 -7.41 12.84
C LEU A 156 7.80 -6.74 12.38
N LEU A 157 8.94 -7.35 12.67
CA LEU A 157 10.25 -6.85 12.25
C LEU A 157 10.34 -6.77 10.74
N THR A 158 9.96 -7.84 10.04
CA THR A 158 9.93 -7.89 8.58
C THR A 158 9.08 -6.77 7.99
N TYR A 159 7.85 -6.60 8.48
CA TYR A 159 6.95 -5.57 7.95
C TYR A 159 7.51 -4.16 8.14
N CYS A 160 8.08 -3.86 9.32
CA CYS A 160 8.75 -2.59 9.58
C CYS A 160 9.96 -2.37 8.66
N ALA A 161 10.78 -3.41 8.45
CA ALA A 161 11.95 -3.35 7.57
C ALA A 161 11.54 -3.12 6.11
N LEU A 162 10.54 -3.83 5.60
CA LEU A 162 9.99 -3.66 4.24
C LEU A 162 9.50 -2.23 4.01
N VAL A 163 8.65 -1.71 4.90
CA VAL A 163 8.08 -0.36 4.80
C VAL A 163 9.17 0.71 4.93
N GLY A 164 10.09 0.53 5.88
CA GLY A 164 11.20 1.45 6.09
C GLY A 164 12.16 1.49 4.91
N ALA A 165 12.58 0.33 4.41
CA ALA A 165 13.52 0.23 3.29
C ALA A 165 12.97 0.85 2.01
N ILE A 166 11.72 0.56 1.62
CA ILE A 166 11.12 1.14 0.41
C ILE A 166 10.94 2.65 0.54
N GLY A 167 10.60 3.14 1.74
CA GLY A 167 10.48 4.57 2.03
C GLY A 167 11.82 5.29 1.92
N MET A 168 12.86 4.75 2.54
CA MET A 168 14.23 5.30 2.48
C MET A 168 14.80 5.25 1.06
N ALA A 169 14.63 4.13 0.35
CA ALA A 169 15.10 3.98 -1.03
C ALA A 169 14.45 4.98 -2.01
N ARG A 170 13.22 5.45 -1.71
CA ARG A 170 12.55 6.52 -2.46
C ARG A 170 12.98 7.93 -2.05
N ALA A 171 13.44 8.11 -0.81
CA ALA A 171 13.79 9.42 -0.26
C ALA A 171 15.19 9.88 -0.63
N VAL A 172 16.12 8.94 -0.88
CA VAL A 172 17.49 9.28 -1.25
C VAL A 172 17.58 9.63 -2.75
N SER A 173 18.43 10.62 -3.08
CA SER A 173 18.71 11.00 -4.46
C SER A 173 19.87 10.19 -5.06
N ASP A 174 20.63 9.49 -4.24
CA ASP A 174 21.72 8.61 -4.63
C ASP A 174 21.17 7.25 -5.06
N GLU A 175 21.29 6.94 -6.33
CA GLU A 175 20.75 5.72 -6.93
C GLU A 175 21.48 4.45 -6.48
N GLU A 176 22.78 4.56 -6.17
CA GLU A 176 23.59 3.44 -5.67
C GLU A 176 23.17 3.11 -4.23
N LEU A 177 23.10 4.11 -3.36
CA LEU A 177 22.57 3.95 -1.99
C LEU A 177 21.14 3.41 -1.98
N SER A 178 20.30 3.89 -2.88
CA SER A 178 18.92 3.41 -3.01
C SER A 178 18.85 1.89 -3.29
N ARG A 179 19.67 1.40 -4.24
CA ARG A 179 19.76 -0.04 -4.54
C ARG A 179 20.40 -0.83 -3.40
N GLU A 180 21.43 -0.28 -2.77
CA GLU A 180 22.08 -0.89 -1.61
C GLU A 180 21.11 -1.14 -0.47
N ILE A 181 20.25 -0.14 -0.12
CA ILE A 181 19.20 -0.27 0.88
C ILE A 181 18.29 -1.46 0.57
N LEU A 182 17.71 -1.50 -0.64
CA LEU A 182 16.79 -2.56 -1.03
C LEU A 182 17.45 -3.94 -0.96
N LYS A 183 18.63 -4.08 -1.56
CA LYS A 183 19.38 -5.34 -1.63
C LYS A 183 19.77 -5.85 -0.25
N THR A 184 20.35 -4.96 0.57
CA THR A 184 20.84 -5.33 1.91
C THR A 184 19.70 -5.79 2.80
N VAL A 185 18.58 -5.04 2.82
CA VAL A 185 17.43 -5.42 3.65
C VAL A 185 16.80 -6.73 3.14
N ALA A 186 16.65 -6.91 1.82
CA ALA A 186 16.13 -8.16 1.27
C ALA A 186 17.01 -9.36 1.64
N GLN A 187 18.32 -9.23 1.53
CA GLN A 187 19.26 -10.30 1.90
C GLN A 187 19.18 -10.64 3.40
N ARG A 188 19.14 -9.63 4.29
CA ARG A 188 19.06 -9.85 5.73
C ARG A 188 17.75 -10.45 6.19
N LEU A 189 16.64 -10.11 5.55
CA LEU A 189 15.35 -10.70 5.85
C LEU A 189 15.28 -12.18 5.43
N LYS A 190 15.87 -12.53 4.29
CA LYS A 190 15.88 -13.93 3.79
C LYS A 190 16.93 -14.80 4.48
N HIS A 191 18.05 -14.20 4.89
CA HIS A 191 19.18 -14.89 5.52
C HIS A 191 19.57 -14.13 6.80
N PRO A 192 18.83 -14.30 7.92
CA PRO A 192 19.21 -13.70 9.19
C PRO A 192 20.63 -14.12 9.59
N ALA A 193 21.41 -13.18 10.11
CA ALA A 193 22.69 -13.55 10.73
C ALA A 193 22.42 -14.40 11.97
N SER A 194 23.11 -15.52 12.05
CA SER A 194 23.13 -16.40 13.22
C SER A 194 23.65 -15.67 14.45
#